data_f986077b40a14b45be8a2ebd081361d0
#
_entry.id   f986077b40a14b45be8a2ebd081361d0
#
_cell.length_a   1.000
_cell.length_b   1.000
_cell.length_c   1.000
_cell.angle_alpha   90.00
_cell.angle_beta   90.00
_cell.angle_gamma   90.00
#
_symmetry.space_group_name_H-M   'P 1'
#
loop_
_entity.id
_entity.type
_entity.pdbx_description
1 polymer ?
#
loop_
_entity_poly.entity_id
_entity_poly.type
_entity_poly.pdbx_seq_one_letter_code
_entity_poly.pdbx_strand_id
1 'polypeptide(L)'
;MLIMVRPIRPRFVRGPPSIDYFKPRGIPLSTLNEVVLKVEELEAIKLKDLEDLEQEDCAKKMKISRGTFQRVLNSAKKKIADALVNGKAIKVEGGNYKMPVARMGRGFGRRAGGPPTVCVCPVCGNQQPKVAGFPCSQMKCSKCGSLMVRGD
;
A
#
# COMPACT_ATOMS: atom_id res chain seq x y z
N MET A 1 18.35 21.55 -30.17
CA MET A 1 18.01 20.13 -30.33
C MET A 1 17.16 19.71 -29.14
N LEU A 2 15.89 19.46 -29.34
CA LEU A 2 15.00 18.99 -28.27
C LEU A 2 15.29 17.50 -28.08
N ILE A 3 15.92 17.13 -26.97
CA ILE A 3 16.08 15.73 -26.59
C ILE A 3 14.70 15.26 -26.15
N MET A 4 14.03 14.51 -26.97
CA MET A 4 12.81 13.83 -26.58
C MET A 4 13.15 12.74 -25.57
N VAL A 5 13.08 13.08 -24.30
CA VAL A 5 13.22 12.09 -23.23
C VAL A 5 11.97 11.21 -23.27
N ARG A 6 12.17 9.94 -23.62
CA ARG A 6 11.09 8.96 -23.61
C ARG A 6 10.51 8.85 -22.22
N PRO A 7 9.20 9.08 -22.02
CA PRO A 7 8.60 8.99 -20.69
C PRO A 7 8.78 7.59 -20.09
N ILE A 8 9.12 7.56 -18.82
CA ILE A 8 9.29 6.30 -18.07
C ILE A 8 7.93 5.63 -17.95
N ARG A 9 7.81 4.42 -18.47
CA ARG A 9 6.58 3.65 -18.33
C ARG A 9 6.40 3.19 -16.89
N PRO A 10 5.19 3.32 -16.31
CA PRO A 10 4.94 2.83 -14.96
C PRO A 10 5.05 1.30 -14.92
N ARG A 11 5.67 0.79 -13.85
CA ARG A 11 5.82 -0.62 -13.58
C ARG A 11 4.62 -1.11 -12.79
N PHE A 12 4.22 -2.32 -13.05
CA PHE A 12 3.08 -2.92 -12.37
C PHE A 12 3.55 -3.54 -11.04
N VAL A 13 2.90 -3.18 -9.94
CA VAL A 13 3.18 -3.65 -8.58
C VAL A 13 1.90 -4.23 -7.99
N ARG A 14 1.99 -5.39 -7.34
CA ARG A 14 0.80 -6.09 -6.81
C ARG A 14 0.09 -5.34 -5.69
N GLY A 15 0.81 -4.59 -4.89
CA GLY A 15 0.22 -3.83 -3.80
C GLY A 15 1.26 -3.03 -3.03
N PRO A 16 0.81 -2.14 -2.14
CA PRO A 16 1.71 -1.35 -1.32
C PRO A 16 2.44 -2.25 -0.30
N PRO A 17 3.67 -1.91 0.08
CA PRO A 17 4.35 -2.62 1.15
C PRO A 17 3.62 -2.40 2.49
N SER A 18 3.54 -3.45 3.29
CA SER A 18 2.96 -3.37 4.64
C SER A 18 3.88 -2.65 5.62
N ILE A 19 5.18 -2.70 5.37
CA ILE A 19 6.22 -2.04 6.15
C ILE A 19 7.09 -1.26 5.18
N ASP A 20 7.29 0.00 5.47
CA ASP A 20 7.99 0.94 4.60
C ASP A 20 9.29 1.50 5.18
N TYR A 21 9.67 1.06 6.39
CA TYR A 21 10.85 1.55 7.06
C TYR A 21 11.61 0.47 7.83
N PHE A 22 12.91 0.33 7.55
CA PHE A 22 13.83 -0.56 8.23
C PHE A 22 15.03 0.24 8.73
N LYS A 23 15.41 0.06 9.97
CA LYS A 23 16.55 0.77 10.52
C LYS A 23 17.44 -0.13 11.38
N PRO A 24 18.75 0.16 11.51
CA PRO A 24 19.60 -0.50 12.48
C PRO A 24 19.12 -0.27 13.90
N ARG A 25 19.16 -1.32 14.70
CA ARG A 25 18.78 -1.23 16.12
C ARG A 25 19.77 -0.36 16.91
N GLY A 26 19.24 0.46 17.79
CA GLY A 26 20.06 1.25 18.73
C GLY A 26 20.64 2.55 18.16
N ILE A 27 20.41 2.86 16.90
CA ILE A 27 20.85 4.11 16.27
C ILE A 27 19.67 5.07 16.17
N PRO A 28 19.76 6.29 16.72
CA PRO A 28 18.69 7.27 16.62
C PRO A 28 18.53 7.79 15.18
N LEU A 29 17.28 8.08 14.79
CA LEU A 29 16.94 8.58 13.46
C LEU A 29 17.70 9.85 13.07
N SER A 30 18.00 10.71 14.03
CA SER A 30 18.69 11.97 13.80
C SER A 30 20.13 11.83 13.28
N THR A 31 20.76 10.68 13.53
CA THR A 31 22.15 10.40 13.13
C THR A 31 22.25 9.37 12.00
N LEU A 32 21.11 8.87 11.54
CA LEU A 32 21.03 7.76 10.59
C LEU A 32 20.89 8.27 9.17
N ASN A 33 21.73 7.78 8.26
CA ASN A 33 21.56 7.99 6.83
C ASN A 33 20.49 7.05 6.30
N GLU A 34 19.71 7.50 5.34
CA GLU A 34 18.64 6.74 4.72
C GLU A 34 18.97 6.40 3.27
N VAL A 35 18.59 5.20 2.85
CA VAL A 35 18.55 4.79 1.45
C VAL A 35 17.08 4.66 1.05
N VAL A 36 16.69 5.35 -0.01
CA VAL A 36 15.32 5.28 -0.52
C VAL A 36 15.22 4.14 -1.54
N LEU A 37 14.44 3.13 -1.19
CA LEU A 37 14.10 2.02 -2.06
C LEU A 37 12.74 2.32 -2.70
N LYS A 38 12.69 2.33 -4.02
CA LYS A 38 11.43 2.57 -4.73
C LYS A 38 10.50 1.36 -4.59
N VAL A 39 9.20 1.58 -4.61
CA VAL A 39 8.20 0.51 -4.50
C VAL A 39 8.37 -0.53 -5.61
N GLU A 40 8.65 -0.11 -6.83
CA GLU A 40 8.93 -1.00 -7.96
C GLU A 40 10.19 -1.84 -7.76
N GLU A 41 11.20 -1.30 -7.10
CA GLU A 41 12.43 -2.02 -6.77
C GLU A 41 12.17 -3.11 -5.72
N LEU A 42 11.34 -2.83 -4.72
CA LEU A 42 10.91 -3.82 -3.74
C LEU A 42 10.13 -4.95 -4.39
N GLU A 43 9.23 -4.64 -5.32
CA GLU A 43 8.48 -5.67 -6.07
C GLU A 43 9.40 -6.55 -6.92
N ALA A 44 10.41 -5.96 -7.55
CA ALA A 44 11.39 -6.72 -8.33
C ALA A 44 12.15 -7.74 -7.48
N ILE A 45 12.58 -7.35 -6.29
CA ILE A 45 13.23 -8.25 -5.33
C ILE A 45 12.27 -9.34 -4.88
N LYS A 46 11.05 -9.00 -4.55
CA LYS A 46 10.03 -9.97 -4.14
C LYS A 46 9.81 -11.03 -5.20
N LEU A 47 9.64 -10.62 -6.45
CA LEU A 47 9.39 -11.56 -7.55
C LEU A 47 10.58 -12.45 -7.86
N LYS A 48 11.79 -11.89 -7.87
CA LYS A 48 12.99 -12.64 -8.25
C LYS A 48 13.60 -13.43 -7.11
N ASP A 49 13.84 -12.80 -5.98
CA ASP A 49 14.62 -13.37 -4.88
C ASP A 49 13.76 -14.11 -3.84
N LEU A 50 12.52 -13.67 -3.64
CA LEU A 50 11.62 -14.31 -2.69
C LEU A 50 10.73 -15.38 -3.33
N GLU A 51 10.17 -15.11 -4.50
CA GLU A 51 9.31 -16.05 -5.23
C GLU A 51 10.08 -16.93 -6.24
N ASP A 52 11.37 -16.71 -6.41
CA ASP A 52 12.28 -17.47 -7.31
C ASP A 52 11.79 -17.58 -8.77
N LEU A 53 11.13 -16.54 -9.27
CA LEU A 53 10.65 -16.50 -10.64
C LEU A 53 11.78 -16.20 -11.62
N GLU A 54 11.65 -16.68 -12.84
CA GLU A 54 12.55 -16.32 -13.93
C GLU A 54 12.44 -14.83 -14.27
N GLN A 55 13.53 -14.23 -14.76
CA GLN A 55 13.55 -12.81 -15.09
C GLN A 55 12.49 -12.40 -16.10
N GLU A 56 12.20 -13.27 -17.05
CA GLU A 56 11.16 -13.04 -18.06
C GLU A 56 9.76 -13.01 -17.45
N ASP A 57 9.48 -13.91 -16.51
CA ASP A 57 8.21 -13.96 -15.81
C ASP A 57 8.02 -12.76 -14.88
N CYS A 58 9.08 -12.36 -14.19
CA CYS A 58 9.08 -11.15 -13.39
C CYS A 58 8.78 -9.92 -14.24
N ALA A 59 9.44 -9.78 -15.38
CA ALA A 59 9.25 -8.66 -16.29
C ALA A 59 7.81 -8.62 -16.83
N LYS A 60 7.25 -9.77 -17.19
CA LYS A 60 5.85 -9.88 -17.62
C LYS A 60 4.87 -9.44 -16.53
N LYS A 61 5.08 -9.86 -15.30
CA LYS A 61 4.24 -9.48 -14.16
C LYS A 61 4.29 -7.98 -13.87
N MET A 62 5.45 -7.36 -14.02
CA MET A 62 5.62 -5.91 -13.88
C MET A 62 5.31 -5.13 -15.15
N LYS A 63 4.97 -5.81 -16.25
CA LYS A 63 4.65 -5.23 -17.57
C LYS A 63 5.76 -4.34 -18.13
N ILE A 64 6.99 -4.78 -17.97
CA ILE A 64 8.21 -4.13 -18.47
C ILE A 64 9.05 -5.12 -19.27
N SER A 65 10.07 -4.62 -20.00
CA SER A 65 11.02 -5.47 -20.67
C SER A 65 11.97 -6.15 -19.69
N ARG A 66 12.53 -7.29 -20.07
CA ARG A 66 13.54 -8.01 -19.28
C ARG A 66 14.73 -7.12 -18.92
N GLY A 67 15.23 -6.33 -19.88
CA GLY A 67 16.33 -5.42 -19.63
C GLY A 67 16.01 -4.34 -18.62
N THR A 68 14.82 -3.78 -18.67
CA THR A 68 14.33 -2.82 -17.67
C THR A 68 14.17 -3.47 -16.31
N PHE A 69 13.61 -4.66 -16.23
CA PHE A 69 13.51 -5.43 -14.99
C PHE A 69 14.88 -5.66 -14.36
N GLN A 70 15.87 -6.08 -15.16
CA GLN A 70 17.22 -6.31 -14.67
C GLN A 70 17.87 -5.04 -14.10
N ARG A 71 17.66 -3.89 -14.73
CA ARG A 71 18.14 -2.60 -14.22
C ARG A 71 17.48 -2.22 -12.88
N VAL A 72 16.17 -2.41 -12.78
CA VAL A 72 15.42 -2.16 -11.54
C VAL A 72 15.92 -3.09 -10.44
N LEU A 73 16.06 -4.38 -10.72
CA LEU A 73 16.56 -5.37 -9.77
C LEU A 73 17.99 -5.06 -9.29
N ASN A 74 18.89 -4.73 -10.20
CA ASN A 74 20.27 -4.39 -9.85
C ASN A 74 20.35 -3.12 -9.00
N SER A 75 19.56 -2.10 -9.32
CA SER A 75 19.44 -0.89 -8.52
C SER A 75 18.95 -1.19 -7.11
N ALA A 76 17.93 -2.03 -6.99
CA ALA A 76 17.37 -2.46 -5.72
C ALA A 76 18.39 -3.21 -4.86
N LYS A 77 19.09 -4.18 -5.44
CA LYS A 77 20.12 -4.96 -4.74
C LYS A 77 21.28 -4.09 -4.27
N LYS A 78 21.72 -3.14 -5.10
CA LYS A 78 22.78 -2.20 -4.74
C LYS A 78 22.40 -1.33 -3.55
N LYS A 79 21.18 -0.81 -3.54
CA LYS A 79 20.67 0.00 -2.43
C LYS A 79 20.58 -0.78 -1.12
N ILE A 80 20.09 -2.01 -1.18
CA ILE A 80 20.02 -2.88 -0.01
C ILE A 80 21.41 -3.23 0.51
N ALA A 81 22.34 -3.55 -0.37
CA ALA A 81 23.72 -3.84 0.00
C ALA A 81 24.39 -2.63 0.65
N ASP A 82 24.19 -1.44 0.10
CA ASP A 82 24.71 -0.19 0.68
C ASP A 82 24.14 0.04 2.10
N ALA A 83 22.86 -0.15 2.29
CA ALA A 83 22.21 0.00 3.59
C ALA A 83 22.74 -1.02 4.62
N LEU A 84 22.88 -2.28 4.23
CA LEU A 84 23.36 -3.33 5.13
C LEU A 84 24.86 -3.17 5.47
N VAL A 85 25.69 -2.86 4.49
CA VAL A 85 27.15 -2.74 4.68
C VAL A 85 27.49 -1.48 5.47
N ASN A 86 26.84 -0.37 5.16
CA ASN A 86 27.14 0.94 5.76
C ASN A 86 26.21 1.32 6.92
N GLY A 87 25.33 0.42 7.34
CA GLY A 87 24.44 0.66 8.48
C GLY A 87 23.43 1.79 8.28
N LYS A 88 22.89 1.91 7.07
CA LYS A 88 21.87 2.91 6.73
C LYS A 88 20.47 2.36 6.93
N ALA A 89 19.50 3.26 7.15
CA ALA A 89 18.09 2.88 7.13
C ALA A 89 17.59 2.71 5.69
N ILE A 90 16.63 1.82 5.51
CA ILE A 90 15.94 1.64 4.23
C ILE A 90 14.53 2.19 4.36
N LYS A 91 14.22 3.17 3.53
CA LYS A 91 12.88 3.75 3.42
C LYS A 91 12.29 3.38 2.08
N VAL A 92 11.11 2.76 2.10
CA VAL A 92 10.42 2.36 0.88
C VAL A 92 9.39 3.42 0.53
N GLU A 93 9.67 4.21 -0.49
CA GLU A 93 8.76 5.25 -0.96
C GLU A 93 9.00 5.61 -2.43
N GLY A 94 7.97 6.16 -3.04
CA GLY A 94 8.06 6.71 -4.38
C GLY A 94 8.26 5.66 -5.46
N GLY A 95 8.64 6.12 -6.63
CA GLY A 95 8.84 5.32 -7.82
C GLY A 95 7.74 5.51 -8.85
N ASN A 96 7.90 4.86 -9.97
CA ASN A 96 7.00 4.95 -11.11
C ASN A 96 6.29 3.59 -11.29
N TYR A 97 5.16 3.40 -10.59
CA TYR A 97 4.44 2.14 -10.56
C TYR A 97 2.93 2.32 -10.65
N LYS A 98 2.26 1.28 -11.09
CA LYS A 98 0.80 1.14 -11.04
C LYS A 98 0.45 -0.10 -10.23
N MET A 99 -0.52 0.02 -9.38
CA MET A 99 -1.14 -1.13 -8.73
C MET A 99 -2.24 -1.69 -9.63
N PRO A 100 -2.53 -3.01 -9.54
CA PRO A 100 -3.78 -3.47 -10.06
C PRO A 100 -4.84 -2.64 -9.38
N VAL A 101 -5.62 -1.94 -10.18
CA VAL A 101 -6.89 -1.46 -9.68
C VAL A 101 -7.60 -2.72 -9.25
N ALA A 102 -7.61 -3.02 -7.95
CA ALA A 102 -8.59 -3.93 -7.45
C ALA A 102 -9.85 -3.45 -8.14
N ARG A 103 -10.46 -4.29 -8.95
CA ARG A 103 -11.84 -4.09 -9.31
C ARG A 103 -12.58 -4.08 -7.98
N MET A 104 -12.51 -2.97 -7.29
CA MET A 104 -13.55 -2.58 -6.38
C MET A 104 -14.75 -2.59 -7.28
N GLY A 105 -15.44 -3.72 -7.25
CA GLY A 105 -16.41 -4.04 -8.25
C GLY A 105 -17.33 -2.85 -8.40
N ARG A 106 -17.86 -2.64 -9.57
CA ARG A 106 -18.91 -1.63 -9.83
C ARG A 106 -20.02 -1.61 -8.78
N GLY A 107 -20.07 -2.61 -7.88
CA GLY A 107 -20.93 -2.68 -6.72
C GLY A 107 -20.44 -1.90 -5.50
N PHE A 108 -19.18 -1.51 -5.40
CA PHE A 108 -18.67 -0.79 -4.24
C PHE A 108 -19.14 0.67 -4.18
N GLY A 109 -19.47 1.26 -5.32
CA GLY A 109 -19.97 2.64 -5.37
C GLY A 109 -21.42 2.80 -4.96
N ARG A 110 -22.23 1.74 -4.95
CA ARG A 110 -23.68 1.88 -4.68
C ARG A 110 -24.31 0.83 -3.77
N ARG A 111 -23.66 -0.31 -3.50
CA ARG A 111 -24.26 -1.37 -2.65
C ARG A 111 -23.38 -1.81 -1.49
N ALA A 112 -22.08 -1.89 -1.63
CA ALA A 112 -21.20 -2.33 -0.56
C ALA A 112 -20.70 -1.18 0.32
N GLY A 113 -20.79 0.06 -0.13
CA GLY A 113 -20.47 1.27 0.61
C GLY A 113 -21.70 2.07 1.02
N GLY A 114 -22.89 1.49 0.89
CA GLY A 114 -24.09 2.09 1.46
C GLY A 114 -23.86 2.35 2.95
N PRO A 115 -24.38 3.46 3.48
CA PRO A 115 -24.34 3.67 4.91
C PRO A 115 -24.93 2.45 5.58
N PRO A 116 -24.38 2.01 6.73
CA PRO A 116 -24.97 0.89 7.46
C PRO A 116 -26.45 1.19 7.67
N THR A 117 -27.27 0.23 7.36
CA THR A 117 -28.72 0.38 7.47
C THR A 117 -29.19 0.45 8.92
N VAL A 118 -28.32 0.08 9.85
CA VAL A 118 -28.64 -0.06 11.26
C VAL A 118 -27.52 0.52 12.13
N CYS A 119 -27.92 1.23 13.19
CA CYS A 119 -27.02 1.62 14.28
C CYS A 119 -27.28 0.72 15.48
N VAL A 120 -26.22 0.30 16.17
CA VAL A 120 -26.32 -0.60 17.34
C VAL A 120 -25.90 0.13 18.62
N CYS A 121 -26.62 -0.09 19.70
CA CYS A 121 -26.23 0.41 21.00
C CYS A 121 -25.18 -0.51 21.65
N PRO A 122 -23.99 -0.01 22.03
CA PRO A 122 -22.98 -0.83 22.65
C PRO A 122 -23.31 -1.24 24.10
N VAL A 123 -24.27 -0.58 24.70
CA VAL A 123 -24.66 -0.83 26.11
C VAL A 123 -25.80 -1.87 26.23
N CYS A 124 -26.86 -1.70 25.47
CA CYS A 124 -28.04 -2.59 25.58
C CYS A 124 -28.28 -3.48 24.35
N GLY A 125 -27.45 -3.35 23.30
CA GLY A 125 -27.57 -4.11 22.05
C GLY A 125 -28.78 -3.74 21.19
N ASN A 126 -29.51 -2.66 21.52
CA ASN A 126 -30.64 -2.21 20.73
C ASN A 126 -30.24 -1.76 19.36
N GLN A 127 -30.98 -2.16 18.35
CA GLN A 127 -30.73 -1.78 16.95
C GLN A 127 -31.78 -0.76 16.49
N GLN A 128 -31.34 0.28 15.85
CA GLN A 128 -32.19 1.31 15.28
C GLN A 128 -31.81 1.57 13.81
N PRO A 129 -32.80 1.82 12.96
CA PRO A 129 -32.50 2.18 11.56
C PRO A 129 -31.74 3.49 11.52
N LYS A 130 -30.74 3.55 10.63
CA LYS A 130 -29.96 4.75 10.42
C LYS A 130 -30.79 5.82 9.71
N VAL A 131 -30.74 7.03 10.23
CA VAL A 131 -31.33 8.19 9.57
C VAL A 131 -30.32 8.78 8.58
N ALA A 132 -30.76 9.01 7.35
CA ALA A 132 -29.90 9.60 6.32
C ALA A 132 -29.40 10.99 6.77
N GLY A 133 -28.09 11.20 6.64
CA GLY A 133 -27.42 12.45 7.01
C GLY A 133 -26.94 12.53 8.47
N PHE A 134 -27.31 11.56 9.32
CA PHE A 134 -26.84 11.50 10.71
C PHE A 134 -25.89 10.31 10.94
N PRO A 135 -24.68 10.54 11.43
CA PRO A 135 -23.80 9.44 11.82
C PRO A 135 -24.34 8.72 13.08
N CYS A 136 -24.12 7.41 13.14
CA CYS A 136 -24.58 6.62 14.31
C CYS A 136 -24.02 7.14 15.64
N SER A 137 -22.84 7.71 15.65
CA SER A 137 -22.20 8.31 16.82
C SER A 137 -22.95 9.53 17.41
N GLN A 138 -23.85 10.12 16.67
CA GLN A 138 -24.70 11.24 17.12
C GLN A 138 -26.12 10.78 17.46
N MET A 139 -26.45 9.54 17.20
CA MET A 139 -27.76 8.97 17.54
C MET A 139 -27.78 8.44 18.96
N LYS A 140 -28.82 8.77 19.70
CA LYS A 140 -29.05 8.23 21.04
C LYS A 140 -29.96 6.99 21.00
N CYS A 141 -29.62 5.99 21.77
CA CYS A 141 -30.44 4.80 21.92
C CYS A 141 -31.76 5.16 22.54
N SER A 142 -32.86 4.69 21.95
CA SER A 142 -34.22 4.91 22.49
C SER A 142 -34.50 4.18 23.81
N LYS A 143 -33.72 3.14 24.14
CA LYS A 143 -33.91 2.36 25.36
C LYS A 143 -33.06 2.85 26.54
N CYS A 144 -31.81 3.15 26.34
CA CYS A 144 -30.89 3.52 27.43
C CYS A 144 -30.28 4.92 27.29
N GLY A 145 -30.49 5.63 26.16
CA GLY A 145 -30.00 6.97 25.95
C GLY A 145 -28.50 7.07 25.61
N SER A 146 -27.79 5.96 25.54
CA SER A 146 -26.39 5.93 25.19
C SER A 146 -26.15 6.23 23.68
N LEU A 147 -24.99 6.77 23.34
CA LEU A 147 -24.63 6.98 21.94
C LEU A 147 -24.50 5.64 21.22
N MET A 148 -24.99 5.60 20.01
CA MET A 148 -24.98 4.39 19.20
C MET A 148 -23.67 4.29 18.37
N VAL A 149 -23.32 3.08 17.97
CA VAL A 149 -22.21 2.80 17.07
C VAL A 149 -22.71 2.18 15.76
N ARG A 150 -21.87 2.20 14.75
CA ARG A 150 -22.17 1.60 13.46
C ARG A 150 -22.37 0.09 13.64
N GLY A 151 -23.53 -0.41 13.20
CA GLY A 151 -23.76 -1.84 13.06
C GLY A 151 -23.20 -2.34 11.73
N ASP A 152 -22.41 -3.38 11.78
CA ASP A 152 -21.91 -4.06 10.59
C ASP A 152 -22.89 -5.13 10.11
#